data_9094099f9c32254efb3b119747220321
#
_entry.id   9094099f9c32254efb3b119747220321
#
_cell.length_a   1.000
_cell.length_b   1.000
_cell.length_c   1.000
_cell.angle_alpha   90.00
_cell.angle_beta   90.00
_cell.angle_gamma   90.00
#
_symmetry.space_group_name_H-M   'P 1'
#
loop_
_entity.id
_entity.type
_entity.pdbx_description
1 polymer ?
#
loop_
_entity_poly.entity_id
_entity_poly.type
_entity_poly.pdbx_seq_one_letter_code
_entity_poly.pdbx_strand_id
1 'polypeptide(L)'
;MVRISLASVAARLLLNRLRTTRAVARFAWRVHRRHTALIDRRGTWTYDQLHQRVMRLSGWLQDQGLPERAVVFTWLPETGELYEVRLATFETGHVFAPCHSHLPPEFVLELIERVQPAVLVHDPALSATLLRQAQTRWPTMRMLALGGDYERALATSRPRSGVARVHEDDIFALHMTSGTTGAPKAVGFTHRKYLDSMRMVARAVDFRRPPGGRDVNMLGLPITGPG
;
A
#
# COMPACT_ATOMS: atom_id res chain seq x y z
N MET A 1 -19.69 29.03 -18.73
CA MET A 1 -20.40 27.82 -19.18
C MET A 1 -19.44 26.63 -19.05
N VAL A 2 -19.62 25.80 -18.01
CA VAL A 2 -18.70 24.69 -17.72
C VAL A 2 -19.09 23.50 -18.60
N ARG A 3 -18.27 23.18 -19.62
CA ARG A 3 -18.44 21.94 -20.41
C ARG A 3 -17.89 20.76 -19.59
N ILE A 4 -18.77 20.02 -18.94
CA ILE A 4 -18.42 18.73 -18.31
C ILE A 4 -18.42 17.69 -19.43
N SER A 5 -17.26 17.08 -19.70
CA SER A 5 -17.15 15.99 -20.68
C SER A 5 -17.96 14.79 -20.19
N LEU A 6 -18.79 14.19 -21.07
CA LEU A 6 -19.52 12.95 -20.80
C LEU A 6 -18.60 11.82 -20.28
N ALA A 7 -17.36 11.77 -20.76
CA ALA A 7 -16.35 10.82 -20.28
C ALA A 7 -15.98 11.06 -18.80
N SER A 8 -15.89 12.32 -18.34
CA SER A 8 -15.61 12.63 -16.94
C SER A 8 -16.79 12.32 -16.02
N VAL A 9 -18.02 12.47 -16.50
CA VAL A 9 -19.24 12.08 -15.76
C VAL A 9 -19.32 10.57 -15.63
N ALA A 10 -19.10 9.83 -16.72
CA ALA A 10 -19.10 8.37 -16.71
C ALA A 10 -18.00 7.80 -15.79
N ALA A 11 -16.79 8.38 -15.82
CA ALA A 11 -15.71 8.00 -14.92
C ALA A 11 -16.06 8.28 -13.44
N ARG A 12 -16.66 9.43 -13.13
CA ARG A 12 -17.12 9.75 -11.76
C ARG A 12 -18.22 8.81 -11.28
N LEU A 13 -19.21 8.48 -12.13
CA LEU A 13 -20.27 7.54 -11.80
C LEU A 13 -19.72 6.13 -11.57
N LEU A 14 -18.75 5.71 -12.38
CA LEU A 14 -18.10 4.42 -12.24
C LEU A 14 -17.27 4.36 -10.95
N LEU A 15 -16.48 5.38 -10.66
CA LEU A 15 -15.70 5.48 -9.41
C LEU A 15 -16.59 5.46 -8.17
N ASN A 16 -17.80 6.02 -8.24
CA ASN A 16 -18.77 5.96 -7.14
C ASN A 16 -19.32 4.55 -6.89
N ARG A 17 -19.24 3.64 -7.88
CA ARG A 17 -19.63 2.23 -7.74
C ARG A 17 -18.53 1.34 -7.19
N LEU A 18 -17.27 1.79 -7.22
CA LEU A 18 -16.15 1.04 -6.67
C LEU A 18 -16.15 1.16 -5.15
N ARG A 19 -16.35 0.03 -4.46
CA ARG A 19 -16.55 -0.01 -3.01
C ARG A 19 -15.29 -0.33 -2.22
N THR A 20 -14.24 -0.83 -2.88
CA THR A 20 -13.00 -1.23 -2.22
C THR A 20 -11.78 -0.63 -2.93
N THR A 21 -10.67 -0.42 -2.21
CA THR A 21 -9.41 0.03 -2.80
C THR A 21 -8.88 -0.96 -3.84
N ARG A 22 -9.11 -2.26 -3.67
CA ARG A 22 -8.85 -3.29 -4.68
C ARG A 22 -9.59 -3.01 -5.99
N ALA A 23 -10.88 -2.70 -5.92
CA ALA A 23 -11.67 -2.41 -7.11
C ALA A 23 -11.15 -1.16 -7.84
N VAL A 24 -10.74 -0.13 -7.10
CA VAL A 24 -10.13 1.09 -7.67
C VAL A 24 -8.80 0.77 -8.34
N ALA A 25 -7.92 0.01 -7.70
CA ALA A 25 -6.64 -0.39 -8.28
C ALA A 25 -6.83 -1.20 -9.57
N ARG A 26 -7.71 -2.21 -9.55
CA ARG A 26 -8.02 -3.03 -10.74
C ARG A 26 -8.61 -2.22 -11.89
N PHE A 27 -9.44 -1.23 -11.58
CA PHE A 27 -9.95 -0.29 -12.59
C PHE A 27 -8.82 0.53 -13.22
N ALA A 28 -7.94 1.12 -12.39
CA ALA A 28 -6.82 1.92 -12.85
C ALA A 28 -5.87 1.12 -13.76
N TRP A 29 -5.55 -0.11 -13.39
CA TRP A 29 -4.71 -1.01 -14.20
C TRP A 29 -5.30 -1.33 -15.56
N ARG A 30 -6.62 -1.51 -15.66
CA ARG A 30 -7.28 -1.77 -16.94
C ARG A 30 -7.29 -0.55 -17.86
N VAL A 31 -7.56 0.63 -17.29
CA VAL A 31 -7.79 1.85 -18.10
C VAL A 31 -6.48 2.55 -18.46
N HIS A 32 -5.48 2.50 -17.57
CA HIS A 32 -4.26 3.30 -17.69
C HIS A 32 -2.99 2.48 -17.99
N ARG A 33 -3.11 1.27 -18.49
CA ARG A 33 -2.03 0.29 -18.66
C ARG A 33 -0.69 0.87 -19.12
N ARG A 34 -0.68 1.70 -20.15
CA ARG A 34 0.52 2.27 -20.78
C ARG A 34 0.94 3.63 -20.21
N HIS A 35 0.14 4.22 -19.33
CA HIS A 35 0.48 5.48 -18.69
C HIS A 35 1.50 5.24 -17.56
N THR A 36 2.25 6.29 -17.23
CA THR A 36 3.14 6.28 -16.08
C THR A 36 2.31 6.17 -14.80
N ALA A 37 2.63 5.18 -13.97
CA ALA A 37 2.00 4.95 -12.67
C ALA A 37 2.87 5.47 -11.53
N LEU A 38 4.19 5.31 -11.66
CA LEU A 38 5.14 5.63 -10.61
C LEU A 38 6.47 6.08 -11.23
N ILE A 39 7.09 7.07 -10.60
CA ILE A 39 8.47 7.48 -10.88
C ILE A 39 9.21 7.41 -9.55
N ASP A 40 10.27 6.62 -9.49
CA ASP A 40 11.12 6.49 -8.32
C ASP A 40 12.60 6.43 -8.73
N ARG A 41 13.51 6.21 -7.76
CA ARG A 41 14.96 6.10 -8.01
C ARG A 41 15.35 4.97 -8.97
N ARG A 42 14.49 3.97 -9.17
CA ARG A 42 14.72 2.84 -10.08
C ARG A 42 14.28 3.17 -11.51
N GLY A 43 13.51 4.24 -11.72
CA GLY A 43 13.04 4.70 -13.03
C GLY A 43 11.57 5.03 -13.08
N THR A 44 11.04 4.98 -14.30
CA THR A 44 9.63 5.25 -14.60
C THR A 44 8.91 3.93 -14.88
N TRP A 45 7.82 3.71 -14.18
CA TRP A 45 7.01 2.49 -14.24
C TRP A 45 5.64 2.80 -14.82
N THR A 46 5.21 2.03 -15.81
CA THR A 46 3.82 2.07 -16.29
C THR A 46 2.90 1.33 -15.31
N TYR A 47 1.59 1.59 -15.42
CA TYR A 47 0.59 0.81 -14.67
C TYR A 47 0.71 -0.70 -14.92
N ASP A 48 1.02 -1.11 -16.14
CA ASP A 48 1.17 -2.52 -16.49
C ASP A 48 2.41 -3.15 -15.83
N GLN A 49 3.54 -2.45 -15.83
CA GLN A 49 4.77 -2.91 -15.16
C GLN A 49 4.59 -3.00 -13.65
N LEU A 50 4.01 -1.96 -13.04
CA LEU A 50 3.71 -1.97 -11.60
C LEU A 50 2.73 -3.10 -11.25
N HIS A 51 1.69 -3.30 -12.07
CA HIS A 51 0.72 -4.38 -11.89
C HIS A 51 1.38 -5.75 -11.91
N GLN A 52 2.28 -6.03 -12.85
CA GLN A 52 3.00 -7.31 -12.92
C GLN A 52 3.78 -7.59 -11.63
N ARG A 53 4.48 -6.60 -11.08
CA ARG A 53 5.22 -6.74 -9.82
C ARG A 53 4.28 -6.97 -8.64
N VAL A 54 3.21 -6.20 -8.55
CA VAL A 54 2.17 -6.34 -7.52
C VAL A 54 1.54 -7.73 -7.55
N MET A 55 1.24 -8.28 -8.74
CA MET A 55 0.65 -9.62 -8.86
C MET A 55 1.61 -10.74 -8.46
N ARG A 56 2.92 -10.58 -8.69
CA ARG A 56 3.95 -11.51 -8.21
C ARG A 56 4.08 -11.43 -6.69
N LEU A 57 4.12 -10.24 -6.11
CA LEU A 57 4.13 -10.06 -4.67
C LEU A 57 2.84 -10.59 -4.01
N SER A 58 1.69 -10.41 -4.65
CA SER A 58 0.43 -11.03 -4.23
C SER A 58 0.53 -12.57 -4.22
N GLY A 59 1.18 -13.16 -5.24
CA GLY A 59 1.48 -14.58 -5.28
C GLY A 59 2.37 -15.01 -4.12
N TRP A 60 3.44 -14.28 -3.88
CA TRP A 60 4.35 -14.55 -2.76
C TRP A 60 3.62 -14.52 -1.41
N LEU A 61 2.81 -13.48 -1.15
CA LEU A 61 2.01 -13.37 0.08
C LEU A 61 1.07 -14.58 0.26
N GLN A 62 0.43 -15.03 -0.80
CA GLN A 62 -0.47 -16.20 -0.76
C GLN A 62 0.30 -17.51 -0.47
N ASP A 63 1.55 -17.63 -0.96
CA ASP A 63 2.39 -18.80 -0.71
C ASP A 63 2.89 -18.87 0.74
N GLN A 64 2.81 -17.78 1.51
CA GLN A 64 3.18 -17.80 2.92
C GLN A 64 2.16 -18.52 3.82
N GLY A 65 0.97 -18.85 3.32
CA GLY A 65 -0.08 -19.50 4.12
C GLY A 65 -0.59 -18.64 5.28
N LEU A 66 -0.64 -17.33 5.08
CA LEU A 66 -1.04 -16.37 6.11
C LEU A 66 -2.54 -16.49 6.43
N PRO A 67 -2.95 -16.21 7.69
CA PRO A 67 -4.36 -16.10 8.03
C PRO A 67 -5.04 -14.99 7.24
N GLU A 68 -6.35 -15.08 7.09
CA GLU A 68 -7.15 -14.00 6.48
C GLU A 68 -6.92 -12.68 7.22
N ARG A 69 -6.81 -11.60 6.47
CA ARG A 69 -6.60 -10.24 7.00
C ARG A 69 -5.34 -10.09 7.85
N ALA A 70 -4.35 -10.95 7.63
CA ALA A 70 -3.06 -10.84 8.31
C ALA A 70 -2.45 -9.45 8.09
N VAL A 71 -1.76 -8.93 9.11
CA VAL A 71 -1.08 -7.64 9.02
C VAL A 71 0.26 -7.82 8.31
N VAL A 72 0.46 -7.00 7.25
CA VAL A 72 1.74 -6.84 6.56
C VAL A 72 2.32 -5.50 7.00
N PHE A 73 3.30 -5.55 7.87
CA PHE A 73 3.98 -4.39 8.40
C PHE A 73 5.15 -4.01 7.50
N THR A 74 5.30 -2.73 7.20
CA THR A 74 6.44 -2.24 6.42
C THR A 74 7.26 -1.27 7.24
N TRP A 75 8.57 -1.48 7.30
CA TRP A 75 9.52 -0.51 7.85
C TRP A 75 10.48 -0.11 6.75
N LEU A 76 10.01 0.81 5.92
CA LEU A 76 10.63 1.21 4.67
C LEU A 76 10.71 2.74 4.57
N PRO A 77 11.72 3.26 3.86
CA PRO A 77 11.65 4.62 3.34
C PRO A 77 10.58 4.72 2.24
N GLU A 78 10.25 5.96 1.82
CA GLU A 78 9.32 6.22 0.72
C GLU A 78 9.93 5.75 -0.61
N THR A 79 9.67 4.50 -0.96
CA THR A 79 10.16 3.84 -2.17
C THR A 79 9.03 3.24 -2.97
N GLY A 80 9.28 2.89 -4.21
CA GLY A 80 8.27 2.25 -5.05
C GLY A 80 7.82 0.89 -4.51
N GLU A 81 8.70 0.17 -3.81
CA GLU A 81 8.39 -1.10 -3.17
C GLU A 81 7.33 -0.94 -2.07
N LEU A 82 7.32 0.19 -1.35
CA LEU A 82 6.26 0.50 -0.37
C LEU A 82 4.87 0.50 -1.03
N TYR A 83 4.77 1.07 -2.24
CA TYR A 83 3.53 1.06 -3.03
C TYR A 83 3.19 -0.33 -3.56
N GLU A 84 4.19 -1.10 -3.98
CA GLU A 84 4.00 -2.48 -4.42
C GLU A 84 3.41 -3.32 -3.28
N VAL A 85 3.96 -3.22 -2.06
CA VAL A 85 3.44 -3.91 -0.87
C VAL A 85 2.01 -3.47 -0.55
N ARG A 86 1.75 -2.17 -0.51
CA ARG A 86 0.40 -1.63 -0.29
C ARG A 86 -0.61 -2.17 -1.29
N LEU A 87 -0.29 -2.17 -2.58
CA LEU A 87 -1.17 -2.64 -3.63
C LEU A 87 -1.34 -4.17 -3.59
N ALA A 88 -0.29 -4.92 -3.23
CA ALA A 88 -0.37 -6.37 -3.05
C ALA A 88 -1.27 -6.75 -1.86
N THR A 89 -1.23 -5.99 -0.76
CA THR A 89 -2.17 -6.20 0.36
C THR A 89 -3.61 -5.91 -0.05
N PHE A 90 -3.87 -4.91 -0.92
CA PHE A 90 -5.21 -4.69 -1.48
C PHE A 90 -5.68 -5.90 -2.29
N GLU A 91 -4.78 -6.51 -3.08
CA GLU A 91 -5.11 -7.69 -3.88
C GLU A 91 -5.37 -8.92 -3.03
N THR A 92 -4.61 -9.15 -1.99
CA THR A 92 -4.74 -10.34 -1.14
C THR A 92 -5.78 -10.20 -0.02
N GLY A 93 -6.25 -8.98 0.29
CA GLY A 93 -7.16 -8.69 1.40
C GLY A 93 -6.46 -8.67 2.76
N HIS A 94 -5.13 -8.57 2.77
CA HIS A 94 -4.36 -8.36 3.99
C HIS A 94 -4.39 -6.90 4.42
N VAL A 95 -4.01 -6.63 5.67
CA VAL A 95 -3.99 -5.29 6.26
C VAL A 95 -2.61 -4.68 6.10
N PHE A 96 -2.52 -3.55 5.42
CA PHE A 96 -1.29 -2.78 5.26
C PHE A 96 -1.00 -1.94 6.50
N ALA A 97 0.18 -2.09 7.10
CA ALA A 97 0.59 -1.34 8.28
C ALA A 97 1.94 -0.64 8.04
N PRO A 98 1.95 0.56 7.43
CA PRO A 98 3.19 1.27 7.17
C PRO A 98 3.78 1.87 8.45
N CYS A 99 5.10 1.76 8.57
CA CYS A 99 5.90 2.37 9.60
C CYS A 99 6.97 3.26 8.96
N HIS A 100 7.12 4.45 9.51
CA HIS A 100 8.08 5.42 9.00
C HIS A 100 9.53 4.98 9.28
N SER A 101 10.41 5.06 8.27
CA SER A 101 11.80 4.63 8.37
C SER A 101 12.64 5.40 9.40
N HIS A 102 12.21 6.61 9.76
CA HIS A 102 12.92 7.47 10.74
C HIS A 102 12.48 7.26 12.19
N LEU A 103 11.52 6.34 12.45
CA LEU A 103 11.15 6.05 13.84
C LEU A 103 12.30 5.33 14.56
N PRO A 104 12.51 5.68 15.85
CA PRO A 104 13.49 4.98 16.67
C PRO A 104 13.22 3.47 16.71
N PRO A 105 14.27 2.63 16.67
CA PRO A 105 14.13 1.17 16.64
C PRO A 105 13.26 0.58 17.76
N GLU A 106 13.36 1.09 18.97
CA GLU A 106 12.56 0.69 20.13
C GLU A 106 11.06 0.92 19.90
N PHE A 107 10.69 2.05 19.28
CA PHE A 107 9.31 2.34 18.90
C PHE A 107 8.77 1.36 17.87
N VAL A 108 9.61 0.94 16.92
CA VAL A 108 9.20 -0.05 15.90
C VAL A 108 8.93 -1.40 16.53
N LEU A 109 9.74 -1.82 17.52
CA LEU A 109 9.47 -3.06 18.28
C LEU A 109 8.15 -2.99 19.06
N GLU A 110 7.85 -1.85 19.69
CA GLU A 110 6.55 -1.65 20.37
C GLU A 110 5.37 -1.71 19.38
N LEU A 111 5.52 -1.15 18.19
CA LEU A 111 4.51 -1.22 17.14
C LEU A 111 4.31 -2.67 16.67
N ILE A 112 5.39 -3.41 16.43
CA ILE A 112 5.33 -4.83 16.05
C ILE A 112 4.62 -5.64 17.14
N GLU A 113 4.96 -5.43 18.42
CA GLU A 113 4.29 -6.06 19.54
C GLU A 113 2.79 -5.79 19.55
N ARG A 114 2.40 -4.57 19.26
CA ARG A 114 0.99 -4.14 19.30
C ARG A 114 0.15 -4.66 18.14
N VAL A 115 0.71 -4.66 16.92
CA VAL A 115 -0.05 -5.03 15.72
C VAL A 115 0.13 -6.49 15.34
N GLN A 116 1.09 -7.20 15.93
CA GLN A 116 1.35 -8.63 15.73
C GLN A 116 1.37 -9.01 14.23
N PRO A 117 2.26 -8.42 13.41
CA PRO A 117 2.25 -8.66 11.99
C PRO A 117 2.65 -10.09 11.64
N ALA A 118 2.03 -10.64 10.62
CA ALA A 118 2.44 -11.92 10.06
C ALA A 118 3.65 -11.79 9.12
N VAL A 119 3.81 -10.59 8.53
CA VAL A 119 4.92 -10.26 7.62
C VAL A 119 5.52 -8.90 7.99
N LEU A 120 6.85 -8.83 8.02
CA LEU A 120 7.64 -7.61 8.09
C LEU A 120 8.42 -7.44 6.78
N VAL A 121 8.10 -6.40 6.01
CA VAL A 121 8.92 -5.97 4.87
C VAL A 121 9.80 -4.81 5.33
N HIS A 122 11.12 -4.93 5.16
CA HIS A 122 12.05 -3.97 5.74
C HIS A 122 13.21 -3.61 4.80
N ASP A 123 13.78 -2.43 5.00
CA ASP A 123 15.06 -2.08 4.40
C ASP A 123 16.18 -2.71 5.23
N PRO A 124 17.09 -3.51 4.62
CA PRO A 124 18.21 -4.13 5.33
C PRO A 124 19.23 -3.10 5.85
N ALA A 125 19.24 -1.87 5.33
CA ALA A 125 20.07 -0.77 5.82
C ALA A 125 19.60 -0.21 7.18
N LEU A 126 18.36 -0.50 7.59
CA LEU A 126 17.85 -0.17 8.90
C LEU A 126 18.46 -1.10 9.97
N SER A 127 18.25 -0.80 11.23
CA SER A 127 18.92 -1.44 12.37
C SER A 127 18.98 -2.98 12.31
N ALA A 128 20.15 -3.54 11.99
CA ALA A 128 20.39 -4.99 12.00
C ALA A 128 20.12 -5.62 13.39
N THR A 129 20.36 -4.86 14.47
CA THR A 129 20.09 -5.30 15.84
C THR A 129 18.61 -5.47 16.09
N LEU A 130 17.79 -4.48 15.66
CA LEU A 130 16.33 -4.57 15.77
C LEU A 130 15.79 -5.76 14.96
N LEU A 131 16.29 -5.98 13.75
CA LEU A 131 15.84 -7.10 12.90
C LEU A 131 16.11 -8.44 13.56
N ARG A 132 17.30 -8.61 14.19
CA ARG A 132 17.60 -9.82 14.98
C ARG A 132 16.69 -9.96 16.20
N GLN A 133 16.45 -8.89 16.94
CA GLN A 133 15.54 -8.89 18.07
C GLN A 133 14.11 -9.27 17.64
N ALA A 134 13.63 -8.68 16.56
CA ALA A 134 12.31 -8.98 16.01
C ALA A 134 12.20 -10.45 15.60
N GLN A 135 13.20 -11.02 14.93
CA GLN A 135 13.20 -12.40 14.52
C GLN A 135 13.25 -13.38 15.71
N THR A 136 14.00 -13.05 16.76
CA THR A 136 14.05 -13.85 18.00
C THR A 136 12.73 -13.79 18.76
N ARG A 137 12.11 -12.63 18.87
CA ARG A 137 10.89 -12.40 19.65
C ARG A 137 9.64 -12.91 18.96
N TRP A 138 9.59 -12.81 17.61
CA TRP A 138 8.46 -13.27 16.78
C TRP A 138 8.93 -14.23 15.69
N PRO A 139 9.33 -15.46 16.04
CA PRO A 139 9.96 -16.41 15.09
C PRO A 139 9.04 -16.88 13.96
N THR A 140 7.71 -16.74 14.14
CA THR A 140 6.72 -17.08 13.11
C THR A 140 6.47 -15.95 12.12
N MET A 141 6.87 -14.71 12.44
CA MET A 141 6.76 -13.57 11.55
C MET A 141 7.69 -13.75 10.34
N ARG A 142 7.13 -13.68 9.15
CA ARG A 142 7.91 -13.73 7.91
C ARG A 142 8.61 -12.40 7.70
N MET A 143 9.91 -12.44 7.39
CA MET A 143 10.68 -11.24 7.09
C MET A 143 11.07 -11.24 5.62
N LEU A 144 10.91 -10.07 4.96
CA LEU A 144 11.28 -9.86 3.56
C LEU A 144 12.13 -8.58 3.46
N ALA A 145 13.42 -8.77 3.22
CA ALA A 145 14.35 -7.65 3.05
C ALA A 145 14.25 -7.06 1.64
N LEU A 146 14.25 -5.74 1.51
CA LEU A 146 14.39 -5.07 0.21
C LEU A 146 15.71 -5.47 -0.46
N GLY A 147 15.75 -5.31 -1.78
CA GLY A 147 16.90 -5.68 -2.60
C GLY A 147 16.82 -7.13 -3.08
N GLY A 148 17.90 -7.91 -2.91
CA GLY A 148 18.02 -9.25 -3.50
C GLY A 148 16.92 -10.22 -3.08
N ASP A 149 16.50 -10.20 -1.81
CA ASP A 149 15.48 -11.13 -1.32
C ASP A 149 14.09 -10.74 -1.85
N TYR A 150 13.77 -9.45 -1.87
CA TYR A 150 12.53 -8.94 -2.44
C TYR A 150 12.42 -9.27 -3.93
N GLU A 151 13.47 -8.98 -4.70
CA GLU A 151 13.47 -9.26 -6.15
C GLU A 151 13.42 -10.77 -6.44
N ARG A 152 14.08 -11.59 -5.62
CA ARG A 152 14.00 -13.06 -5.72
C ARG A 152 12.59 -13.54 -5.42
N ALA A 153 11.94 -13.02 -4.38
CA ALA A 153 10.55 -13.34 -4.05
C ALA A 153 9.62 -13.04 -5.22
N LEU A 154 9.79 -11.89 -5.89
CA LEU A 154 9.01 -11.55 -7.08
C LEU A 154 9.35 -12.47 -8.27
N ALA A 155 10.62 -12.75 -8.51
CA ALA A 155 11.05 -13.54 -9.65
C ALA A 155 10.57 -15.00 -9.59
N THR A 156 10.54 -15.59 -8.39
CA THR A 156 10.16 -17.00 -8.18
C THR A 156 8.66 -17.21 -8.01
N SER A 157 7.93 -16.17 -7.64
CA SER A 157 6.49 -16.28 -7.40
C SER A 157 5.68 -16.17 -8.68
N ARG A 158 4.63 -16.98 -8.78
CA ARG A 158 3.67 -16.89 -9.87
C ARG A 158 2.73 -15.70 -9.64
N PRO A 159 2.46 -14.87 -10.67
CA PRO A 159 1.49 -13.79 -10.55
C PRO A 159 0.11 -14.35 -10.21
N ARG A 160 -0.48 -13.92 -9.10
CA ARG A 160 -1.81 -14.38 -8.67
C ARG A 160 -2.66 -13.22 -8.17
N SER A 161 -3.93 -13.20 -8.63
CA SER A 161 -4.96 -12.36 -8.00
C SER A 161 -5.30 -12.90 -6.63
N GLY A 162 -5.64 -12.01 -5.70
CA GLY A 162 -6.18 -12.41 -4.42
C GLY A 162 -7.55 -13.08 -4.57
N VAL A 163 -7.74 -14.19 -3.87
CA VAL A 163 -8.99 -14.96 -3.82
C VAL A 163 -9.92 -14.55 -2.67
N ALA A 164 -9.37 -13.90 -1.64
CA ALA A 164 -10.13 -13.46 -0.48
C ALA A 164 -11.27 -12.52 -0.88
N ARG A 165 -12.44 -12.69 -0.26
CA ARG A 165 -13.52 -11.69 -0.33
C ARG A 165 -13.09 -10.42 0.40
N VAL A 166 -13.26 -9.28 -0.24
CA VAL A 166 -12.96 -7.97 0.34
C VAL A 166 -14.24 -7.15 0.35
N HIS A 167 -14.65 -6.74 1.54
CA HIS A 167 -15.83 -5.91 1.78
C HIS A 167 -15.43 -4.45 2.04
N GLU A 168 -16.32 -3.53 1.77
CA GLU A 168 -16.04 -2.09 1.96
C GLU A 168 -15.82 -1.69 3.42
N ASP A 169 -16.32 -2.49 4.38
CA ASP A 169 -16.14 -2.27 5.81
C ASP A 169 -14.92 -3.01 6.39
N ASP A 170 -14.20 -3.79 5.58
CA ASP A 170 -12.96 -4.41 6.02
C ASP A 170 -11.89 -3.35 6.26
N ILE A 171 -11.11 -3.55 7.33
CA ILE A 171 -9.90 -2.75 7.58
C ILE A 171 -8.86 -3.18 6.54
N PHE A 172 -8.35 -2.22 5.77
CA PHE A 172 -7.30 -2.46 4.79
C PHE A 172 -5.96 -1.85 5.17
N ALA A 173 -5.95 -0.90 6.12
CA ALA A 173 -4.73 -0.28 6.59
C ALA A 173 -4.82 0.07 8.09
N LEU A 174 -3.66 -0.01 8.76
CA LEU A 174 -3.42 0.51 10.10
C LEU A 174 -2.43 1.67 9.99
N HIS A 175 -2.82 2.85 10.43
CA HIS A 175 -1.90 3.98 10.55
C HIS A 175 -1.48 4.17 11.99
N MET A 176 -0.20 4.39 12.19
CA MET A 176 0.38 4.61 13.50
C MET A 176 0.31 6.10 13.84
N THR A 177 -0.21 6.42 15.01
CA THR A 177 -0.26 7.79 15.52
C THR A 177 0.56 7.91 16.80
N SER A 178 1.28 9.01 16.99
CA SER A 178 1.89 9.37 18.26
C SER A 178 0.76 9.70 19.25
N GLY A 179 0.39 8.73 20.10
CA GLY A 179 -0.63 8.99 21.11
C GLY A 179 -0.22 10.16 22.03
N THR A 180 -1.17 11.02 22.38
CA THR A 180 -0.99 12.10 23.35
C THR A 180 -0.49 11.61 24.73
N THR A 181 -0.61 10.32 24.99
CA THR A 181 -0.15 9.62 26.21
C THR A 181 1.24 8.98 26.06
N GLY A 182 1.97 9.28 24.99
CA GLY A 182 3.33 8.76 24.74
C GLY A 182 3.39 7.38 24.10
N ALA A 183 2.35 6.53 24.21
CA ALA A 183 2.33 5.21 23.58
C ALA A 183 1.74 5.30 22.16
N PRO A 184 2.40 4.70 21.13
CA PRO A 184 1.88 4.71 19.76
C PRO A 184 0.55 3.97 19.67
N LYS A 185 -0.40 4.52 18.91
CA LYS A 185 -1.71 3.93 18.67
C LYS A 185 -1.85 3.51 17.21
N ALA A 186 -2.48 2.36 16.97
CA ALA A 186 -2.84 1.92 15.63
C ALA A 186 -4.30 2.28 15.35
N VAL A 187 -4.54 3.02 14.28
CA VAL A 187 -5.88 3.43 13.83
C VAL A 187 -6.22 2.67 12.56
N GLY A 188 -7.34 1.92 12.59
CA GLY A 188 -7.81 1.15 11.45
C GLY A 188 -8.59 1.99 10.44
N PHE A 189 -8.25 1.86 9.17
CA PHE A 189 -8.96 2.48 8.05
C PHE A 189 -9.72 1.42 7.26
N THR A 190 -11.04 1.59 7.12
CA THR A 190 -11.86 0.76 6.24
C THR A 190 -11.81 1.28 4.81
N HIS A 191 -12.03 0.39 3.84
CA HIS A 191 -12.14 0.79 2.43
C HIS A 191 -13.19 1.88 2.23
N ARG A 192 -14.36 1.76 2.85
CA ARG A 192 -15.45 2.72 2.78
C ARG A 192 -15.00 4.12 3.21
N LYS A 193 -14.51 4.26 4.44
CA LYS A 193 -14.09 5.56 4.99
C LYS A 193 -13.00 6.21 4.16
N TYR A 194 -12.02 5.41 3.72
CA TYR A 194 -10.95 5.91 2.88
C TYR A 194 -11.44 6.42 1.52
N LEU A 195 -12.30 5.64 0.84
CA LEU A 195 -12.83 6.04 -0.45
C LEU A 195 -13.77 7.25 -0.35
N ASP A 196 -14.52 7.37 0.73
CA ASP A 196 -15.37 8.54 0.96
C ASP A 196 -14.52 9.80 1.18
N SER A 197 -13.43 9.71 1.94
CA SER A 197 -12.44 10.78 2.05
C SER A 197 -11.86 11.17 0.68
N MET A 198 -11.45 10.18 -0.12
CA MET A 198 -10.89 10.43 -1.45
C MET A 198 -11.92 11.09 -2.39
N ARG A 199 -13.18 10.68 -2.31
CA ARG A 199 -14.27 11.31 -3.08
C ARG A 199 -14.50 12.75 -2.66
N MET A 200 -14.41 13.04 -1.35
CA MET A 200 -14.53 14.40 -0.83
C MET A 200 -13.40 15.29 -1.34
N VAL A 201 -12.16 14.84 -1.25
CA VAL A 201 -10.98 15.54 -1.81
C VAL A 201 -11.14 15.75 -3.31
N ALA A 202 -11.54 14.73 -4.06
CA ALA A 202 -11.74 14.83 -5.51
C ALA A 202 -12.85 15.80 -5.93
N ARG A 203 -13.80 16.09 -5.04
CA ARG A 203 -14.84 17.12 -5.26
C ARG A 203 -14.34 18.52 -4.93
N ALA A 204 -13.50 18.65 -3.91
CA ALA A 204 -12.94 19.92 -3.45
C ALA A 204 -11.81 20.44 -4.37
N VAL A 205 -11.03 19.52 -4.93
CA VAL A 205 -9.95 19.85 -5.87
C VAL A 205 -10.49 19.76 -7.29
N ASP A 206 -10.54 20.91 -7.97
CA ASP A 206 -10.91 20.97 -9.39
C ASP A 206 -9.71 20.47 -10.21
N PHE A 207 -9.66 19.16 -10.45
CA PHE A 207 -8.67 18.53 -11.35
C PHE A 207 -8.99 18.89 -12.80
N ARG A 208 -8.92 20.18 -13.16
CA ARG A 208 -8.97 20.63 -14.55
C ARG A 208 -7.64 20.25 -15.19
N ARG A 209 -7.65 19.19 -15.97
CA ARG A 209 -6.52 18.90 -16.87
C ARG A 209 -6.35 20.04 -17.85
N PRO A 210 -5.19 20.69 -17.90
CA PRO A 210 -4.85 21.47 -19.07
C PRO A 210 -4.81 20.52 -20.28
N PRO A 211 -5.28 20.95 -21.47
CA PRO A 211 -5.21 20.13 -22.67
C PRO A 211 -3.77 19.64 -22.91
N GLY A 212 -3.57 18.33 -22.95
CA GLY A 212 -2.25 17.71 -23.14
C GLY A 212 -1.36 17.56 -21.90
N GLY A 213 -1.82 17.99 -20.72
CA GLY A 213 -1.08 17.84 -19.47
C GLY A 213 -1.09 16.40 -18.92
N ARG A 214 0.08 15.93 -18.47
CA ARG A 214 0.20 14.72 -17.64
C ARG A 214 0.24 15.16 -16.19
N ASP A 215 -0.75 14.71 -15.38
CA ASP A 215 -0.74 14.98 -13.96
C ASP A 215 0.33 14.12 -13.29
N VAL A 216 1.34 14.75 -12.73
CA VAL A 216 2.34 14.11 -11.88
C VAL A 216 2.12 14.64 -10.47
N ASN A 217 1.69 13.77 -9.55
CA ASN A 217 1.62 14.11 -8.14
C ASN A 217 2.99 13.82 -7.49
N MET A 218 3.63 14.86 -6.98
CA MET A 218 4.78 14.72 -6.11
C MET A 218 4.28 14.40 -4.71
N LEU A 219 4.56 13.19 -4.23
CA LEU A 219 4.23 12.82 -2.86
C LEU A 219 5.30 13.41 -1.94
N GLY A 220 5.04 14.61 -1.46
CA GLY A 220 5.89 15.29 -0.48
C GLY A 220 5.55 14.96 0.96
N LEU A 221 4.45 14.23 1.20
CA LEU A 221 4.06 13.75 2.52
C LEU A 221 4.26 12.23 2.61
N PRO A 222 4.80 11.73 3.73
CA PRO A 222 4.97 10.30 3.92
C PRO A 222 3.63 9.56 3.88
N ILE A 223 3.56 8.47 3.11
CA ILE A 223 2.39 7.55 3.14
C ILE A 223 2.19 6.95 4.53
N THR A 224 3.22 6.97 5.35
CA THR A 224 3.33 6.32 6.65
C THR A 224 2.75 7.13 7.79
N GLY A 225 2.36 8.39 7.56
CA GLY A 225 1.81 9.26 8.59
C GLY A 225 0.40 9.79 8.27
N PRO A 226 -0.33 10.29 9.28
CA PRO A 226 -1.45 11.19 9.02
C PRO A 226 -0.88 12.46 8.41
N GLY A 227 -1.24 12.74 7.15
CA GLY A 227 -1.00 14.04 6.53
C GLY A 227 -1.86 15.10 7.20
#